data_2090cf5ad7730bd3a50331d608acdc4b
#
_entry.id   2090cf5ad7730bd3a50331d608acdc4b
#
_cell.length_a   1.000
_cell.length_b   1.000
_cell.length_c   1.000
_cell.angle_alpha   90.00
_cell.angle_beta   90.00
_cell.angle_gamma   90.00
#
_symmetry.space_group_name_H-M   'P 1'
#
loop_
_entity.id
_entity.type
_entity.pdbx_description
1 polymer ?
#
loop_
_entity_poly.entity_id
_entity_poly.type
_entity_poly.pdbx_seq_one_letter_code
_entity_poly.pdbx_strand_id
1 'polypeptide(L)'
;MLNRTKKTFHSNILKQDYEYCVLTSDEETEEAYLLHVQDGKDYLELGELENAFQNLLEKQPEIARKLVFILVHPGNSMDRWNAYHHKGKKFKQYLTFMTEEFLPEVEVEIGRKIVRRGLLGDSLAANISLNIAGMSPETWTHLLLQSAAVSEKDIEMVEQLKHVQWLVYQTVGKYEDEYVSLLTNENLYILTRNRELHEMLVKKGARIVYSEQEEKHEWRFWKSDLMNALEFFLFTS
;
A
#
# COMPACT_ATOMS: atom_id res chain seq x y z
N MET A 1 6.26 -21.64 -9.66
CA MET A 1 6.62 -21.51 -8.23
C MET A 1 6.78 -20.03 -7.88
N LEU A 2 6.83 -19.68 -6.58
CA LEU A 2 7.13 -18.31 -6.15
C LEU A 2 8.62 -18.16 -5.88
N ASN A 3 9.15 -16.99 -6.20
CA ASN A 3 10.52 -16.59 -5.86
C ASN A 3 10.45 -15.43 -4.88
N ARG A 4 11.02 -15.61 -3.67
CA ARG A 4 11.11 -14.60 -2.63
C ARG A 4 12.55 -14.32 -2.28
N THR A 5 13.00 -13.09 -2.53
CA THR A 5 14.36 -12.66 -2.27
C THR A 5 14.38 -11.52 -1.25
N LYS A 6 15.10 -11.71 -0.15
CA LYS A 6 15.38 -10.63 0.82
C LYS A 6 16.56 -9.82 0.31
N LYS A 7 16.44 -8.50 0.42
CA LYS A 7 17.44 -7.53 -0.01
C LYS A 7 17.62 -6.45 1.05
N THR A 8 18.72 -5.73 0.95
CA THR A 8 19.04 -4.59 1.81
C THR A 8 19.34 -3.39 0.93
N PHE A 9 18.75 -2.26 1.26
CA PHE A 9 18.94 -0.97 0.63
C PHE A 9 19.63 -0.02 1.62
N HIS A 10 20.75 0.58 1.26
CA HIS A 10 21.38 1.60 2.08
C HIS A 10 20.79 2.97 1.77
N SER A 11 20.06 3.57 2.71
CA SER A 11 19.49 4.90 2.54
C SER A 11 20.40 6.00 3.05
N ASN A 12 20.74 6.93 2.17
CA ASN A 12 21.45 8.16 2.53
C ASN A 12 20.52 9.16 3.26
N ILE A 13 19.22 9.13 2.96
CA ILE A 13 18.21 10.00 3.60
C ILE A 13 17.93 9.54 5.03
N LEU A 14 17.66 8.24 5.22
CA LEU A 14 17.38 7.66 6.54
C LEU A 14 18.64 7.38 7.35
N LYS A 15 19.82 7.38 6.71
CA LYS A 15 21.13 7.05 7.31
C LYS A 15 21.15 5.69 7.98
N GLN A 16 20.54 4.71 7.33
CA GLN A 16 20.45 3.33 7.81
C GLN A 16 20.23 2.37 6.66
N ASP A 17 20.51 1.09 6.91
CA ASP A 17 20.13 0.01 6.03
C ASP A 17 18.64 -0.30 6.19
N TYR A 18 17.98 -0.55 5.08
CA TYR A 18 16.55 -0.83 5.02
C TYR A 18 16.33 -2.19 4.35
N GLU A 19 15.79 -3.12 5.12
CA GLU A 19 15.46 -4.44 4.57
C GLU A 19 14.14 -4.39 3.80
N TYR A 20 14.12 -5.07 2.68
CA TYR A 20 12.92 -5.27 1.88
C TYR A 20 12.91 -6.67 1.26
N CYS A 21 11.78 -7.07 0.72
CA CYS A 21 11.63 -8.35 0.05
C CYS A 21 11.03 -8.15 -1.33
N VAL A 22 11.56 -8.84 -2.33
CA VAL A 22 10.97 -8.94 -3.66
C VAL A 22 10.30 -10.29 -3.77
N LEU A 23 9.02 -10.31 -4.14
CA LEU A 23 8.25 -11.53 -4.36
C LEU A 23 7.71 -11.53 -5.79
N THR A 24 8.05 -12.58 -6.55
CA THR A 24 7.66 -12.76 -7.96
C THR A 24 7.27 -14.21 -8.23
N SER A 25 6.75 -14.49 -9.43
CA SER A 25 6.78 -15.84 -9.99
C SER A 25 8.21 -16.20 -10.43
N ASP A 26 8.49 -17.48 -10.59
CA ASP A 26 9.76 -18.00 -11.14
C ASP A 26 9.86 -17.82 -12.66
N GLU A 27 8.79 -17.43 -13.33
CA GLU A 27 8.75 -17.12 -14.74
C GLU A 27 8.85 -15.61 -14.97
N GLU A 28 9.86 -15.19 -15.70
CA GLU A 28 10.05 -13.78 -16.04
C GLU A 28 9.18 -13.39 -17.25
N THR A 29 8.69 -12.15 -17.20
CA THR A 29 7.95 -11.50 -18.28
C THR A 29 8.60 -10.18 -18.66
N GLU A 30 8.46 -9.73 -19.91
CA GLU A 30 9.01 -8.43 -20.34
C GLU A 30 8.39 -7.24 -19.63
N GLU A 31 7.09 -7.33 -19.31
CA GLU A 31 6.35 -6.31 -18.59
C GLU A 31 6.17 -6.68 -17.13
N ALA A 32 6.14 -5.69 -16.24
CA ALA A 32 5.86 -5.84 -14.83
C ALA A 32 4.69 -4.97 -14.37
N TYR A 33 3.88 -5.54 -13.47
CA TYR A 33 2.89 -4.86 -12.64
C TYR A 33 3.49 -4.76 -11.23
N LEU A 34 4.01 -3.59 -10.90
CA LEU A 34 4.76 -3.37 -9.68
C LEU A 34 3.83 -2.93 -8.56
N LEU A 35 3.77 -3.71 -7.49
CA LEU A 35 2.97 -3.40 -6.31
C LEU A 35 3.88 -3.24 -5.09
N HIS A 36 4.01 -2.00 -4.63
CA HIS A 36 4.70 -1.69 -3.39
C HIS A 36 3.77 -1.92 -2.21
N VAL A 37 4.18 -2.80 -1.29
CA VAL A 37 3.39 -3.20 -0.12
C VAL A 37 4.03 -2.63 1.13
N GLN A 38 3.36 -1.69 1.76
CA GLN A 38 3.73 -1.20 3.07
C GLN A 38 3.31 -2.22 4.14
N ASP A 39 4.05 -2.34 5.22
CA ASP A 39 3.92 -3.45 6.18
C ASP A 39 4.08 -4.85 5.56
N GLY A 40 4.96 -4.96 4.58
CA GLY A 40 5.13 -6.16 3.76
C GLY A 40 5.39 -7.44 4.55
N LYS A 41 6.03 -7.36 5.73
CA LYS A 41 6.21 -8.52 6.61
C LYS A 41 4.86 -9.03 7.15
N ASP A 42 3.99 -8.12 7.57
CA ASP A 42 2.69 -8.47 8.12
C ASP A 42 1.77 -9.01 7.03
N TYR A 43 1.85 -8.47 5.80
CA TYR A 43 1.17 -9.06 4.65
C TYR A 43 1.64 -10.48 4.33
N LEU A 44 2.92 -10.81 4.51
CA LEU A 44 3.42 -12.18 4.35
C LEU A 44 2.94 -13.11 5.47
N GLU A 45 3.05 -12.67 6.73
CA GLU A 45 2.84 -13.51 7.92
C GLU A 45 1.35 -13.59 8.33
N LEU A 46 0.63 -12.47 8.31
CA LEU A 46 -0.76 -12.35 8.75
C LEU A 46 -1.75 -12.32 7.57
N GLY A 47 -1.37 -11.64 6.49
CA GLY A 47 -2.17 -11.52 5.27
C GLY A 47 -2.11 -12.74 4.36
N GLU A 48 -1.14 -13.64 4.56
CA GLU A 48 -0.90 -14.82 3.71
C GLU A 48 -0.77 -14.45 2.21
N LEU A 49 -0.05 -13.36 1.92
CA LEU A 49 0.10 -12.83 0.57
C LEU A 49 0.65 -13.86 -0.42
N GLU A 50 1.57 -14.74 0.01
CA GLU A 50 2.11 -15.80 -0.86
C GLU A 50 1.01 -16.76 -1.31
N ASN A 51 0.09 -17.12 -0.40
CA ASN A 51 -1.05 -18.00 -0.75
C ASN A 51 -2.01 -17.29 -1.72
N ALA A 52 -2.29 -16.00 -1.51
CA ALA A 52 -3.11 -15.22 -2.42
C ALA A 52 -2.46 -15.12 -3.81
N PHE A 53 -1.16 -14.89 -3.88
CA PHE A 53 -0.42 -14.84 -5.14
C PHE A 53 -0.37 -16.20 -5.84
N GLN A 54 -0.15 -17.29 -5.11
CA GLN A 54 -0.19 -18.63 -5.66
C GLN A 54 -1.56 -18.95 -6.29
N ASN A 55 -2.64 -18.60 -5.60
CA ASN A 55 -4.00 -18.74 -6.13
C ASN A 55 -4.24 -17.94 -7.43
N LEU A 56 -3.68 -16.74 -7.53
CA LEU A 56 -3.74 -15.94 -8.76
C LEU A 56 -2.97 -16.60 -9.91
N LEU A 57 -1.77 -17.12 -9.64
CA LEU A 57 -0.98 -17.83 -10.63
C LEU A 57 -1.67 -19.09 -11.15
N GLU A 58 -2.42 -19.79 -10.30
CA GLU A 58 -3.20 -20.97 -10.70
C GLU A 58 -4.43 -20.61 -11.56
N LYS A 59 -5.13 -19.52 -11.20
CA LYS A 59 -6.37 -19.10 -11.88
C LYS A 59 -6.12 -18.28 -13.14
N GLN A 60 -5.10 -17.42 -13.12
CA GLN A 60 -4.84 -16.39 -14.14
C GLN A 60 -3.33 -16.25 -14.44
N PRO A 61 -2.66 -17.35 -14.86
CA PRO A 61 -1.19 -17.39 -14.95
C PRO A 61 -0.61 -16.28 -15.82
N GLU A 62 -1.21 -16.00 -16.98
CA GLU A 62 -0.68 -15.06 -17.97
C GLU A 62 -0.55 -13.63 -17.44
N ILE A 63 -1.49 -13.20 -16.61
CA ILE A 63 -1.45 -11.85 -16.05
C ILE A 63 -0.75 -11.83 -14.69
N ALA A 64 -0.95 -12.86 -13.85
CA ALA A 64 -0.36 -12.94 -12.53
C ALA A 64 1.17 -13.04 -12.56
N ARG A 65 1.78 -13.65 -13.59
CA ARG A 65 3.24 -13.68 -13.79
C ARG A 65 3.87 -12.29 -13.95
N LYS A 66 3.08 -11.29 -14.33
CA LYS A 66 3.56 -9.90 -14.41
C LYS A 66 3.70 -9.23 -13.04
N LEU A 67 3.08 -9.77 -11.98
CA LEU A 67 3.16 -9.20 -10.64
C LEU A 67 4.59 -9.27 -10.07
N VAL A 68 5.01 -8.14 -9.56
CA VAL A 68 6.22 -7.98 -8.75
C VAL A 68 5.84 -7.23 -7.49
N PHE A 69 5.95 -7.88 -6.35
CA PHE A 69 5.71 -7.24 -5.06
C PHE A 69 7.03 -6.75 -4.48
N ILE A 70 7.06 -5.50 -4.06
CA ILE A 70 8.12 -4.90 -3.27
C ILE A 70 7.59 -4.70 -1.86
N LEU A 71 8.03 -5.53 -0.95
CA LEU A 71 7.51 -5.63 0.41
C LEU A 71 8.45 -4.88 1.36
N VAL A 72 8.01 -3.77 1.89
CA VAL A 72 8.78 -2.96 2.84
C VAL A 72 8.14 -3.00 4.23
N HIS A 73 8.99 -2.95 5.25
CA HIS A 73 8.52 -2.94 6.64
C HIS A 73 9.44 -2.06 7.48
N PRO A 74 8.93 -1.03 8.16
CA PRO A 74 9.75 -0.01 8.80
C PRO A 74 10.33 -0.42 10.16
N GLY A 75 10.08 -1.63 10.61
CA GLY A 75 10.55 -2.15 11.90
C GLY A 75 9.41 -2.41 12.88
N ASN A 76 9.62 -2.10 14.17
CA ASN A 76 8.60 -2.33 15.20
C ASN A 76 7.47 -1.29 15.15
N SER A 77 6.44 -1.43 15.98
CA SER A 77 5.25 -0.55 16.00
C SER A 77 5.60 0.94 16.18
N MET A 78 6.65 1.27 16.95
CA MET A 78 7.10 2.64 17.12
C MET A 78 7.85 3.18 15.91
N ASP A 79 8.68 2.35 15.26
CA ASP A 79 9.35 2.70 14.01
C ASP A 79 8.32 2.92 12.89
N ARG A 80 7.33 2.02 12.81
CA ARG A 80 6.18 2.13 11.91
C ARG A 80 5.41 3.44 12.12
N TRP A 81 5.07 3.78 13.37
CA TRP A 81 4.38 5.02 13.68
C TRP A 81 5.22 6.26 13.31
N ASN A 82 6.51 6.25 13.64
CA ASN A 82 7.42 7.35 13.32
C ASN A 82 7.60 7.57 11.81
N ALA A 83 7.54 6.51 11.02
CA ALA A 83 7.68 6.58 9.57
C ALA A 83 6.35 6.91 8.86
N TYR A 84 5.22 6.39 9.33
CA TYR A 84 3.96 6.39 8.59
C TYR A 84 2.96 7.45 9.04
N HIS A 85 3.07 7.95 10.26
CA HIS A 85 2.14 8.93 10.81
C HIS A 85 2.70 10.36 10.65
N HIS A 86 1.86 11.33 10.25
CA HIS A 86 2.29 12.73 10.02
C HIS A 86 2.92 13.42 11.25
N LYS A 87 2.61 12.99 12.48
CA LYS A 87 3.26 13.44 13.72
C LYS A 87 4.56 12.66 14.01
N GLY A 88 4.89 11.65 13.24
CA GLY A 88 6.09 10.83 13.43
C GLY A 88 7.38 11.56 13.05
N LYS A 89 8.45 11.29 13.81
CA LYS A 89 9.73 12.00 13.64
C LYS A 89 10.41 11.76 12.31
N LYS A 90 10.12 10.62 11.65
CA LYS A 90 10.73 10.22 10.38
C LYS A 90 9.77 10.36 9.18
N PHE A 91 8.54 10.80 9.37
CA PHE A 91 7.51 10.82 8.34
C PHE A 91 7.95 11.49 7.04
N LYS A 92 8.43 12.73 7.12
CA LYS A 92 8.90 13.46 5.93
C LYS A 92 10.12 12.80 5.28
N GLN A 93 11.07 12.35 6.11
CA GLN A 93 12.26 11.65 5.61
C GLN A 93 11.89 10.32 4.94
N TYR A 94 10.90 9.61 5.49
CA TYR A 94 10.41 8.37 4.90
C TYR A 94 9.74 8.59 3.54
N LEU A 95 8.93 9.62 3.41
CA LEU A 95 8.35 10.01 2.12
C LEU A 95 9.44 10.33 1.08
N THR A 96 10.42 11.16 1.45
CA THR A 96 11.55 11.49 0.56
C THR A 96 12.37 10.25 0.23
N PHE A 97 12.68 9.40 1.21
CA PHE A 97 13.36 8.13 0.98
C PHE A 97 12.63 7.26 -0.03
N MET A 98 11.33 7.06 0.15
CA MET A 98 10.53 6.24 -0.77
C MET A 98 10.55 6.80 -2.19
N THR A 99 10.32 8.11 -2.34
CA THR A 99 10.11 8.72 -3.67
C THR A 99 11.40 9.08 -4.41
N GLU A 100 12.47 9.42 -3.71
CA GLU A 100 13.71 9.95 -4.33
C GLU A 100 14.88 8.96 -4.30
N GLU A 101 14.90 7.98 -3.40
CA GLU A 101 15.94 6.96 -3.34
C GLU A 101 15.39 5.57 -3.69
N PHE A 102 14.51 5.03 -2.86
CA PHE A 102 14.15 3.61 -2.87
C PHE A 102 13.41 3.19 -4.14
N LEU A 103 12.33 3.88 -4.49
CA LEU A 103 11.52 3.51 -5.65
C LEU A 103 12.31 3.56 -6.95
N PRO A 104 13.06 4.65 -7.27
CA PRO A 104 13.81 4.72 -8.51
C PRO A 104 14.87 3.61 -8.65
N GLU A 105 15.62 3.31 -7.58
CA GLU A 105 16.68 2.29 -7.63
C GLU A 105 16.12 0.87 -7.73
N VAL A 106 15.07 0.55 -6.96
CA VAL A 106 14.43 -0.77 -6.99
C VAL A 106 13.77 -1.03 -8.35
N GLU A 107 13.17 -0.01 -8.98
CA GLU A 107 12.60 -0.16 -10.32
C GLU A 107 13.65 -0.44 -11.39
N VAL A 108 14.81 0.23 -11.32
CA VAL A 108 15.96 -0.07 -12.21
C VAL A 108 16.47 -1.49 -12.00
N GLU A 109 16.54 -1.95 -10.76
CA GLU A 109 17.00 -3.30 -10.42
C GLU A 109 16.07 -4.40 -10.94
N ILE A 110 14.76 -4.16 -11.03
CA ILE A 110 13.80 -5.11 -11.61
C ILE A 110 14.09 -5.37 -13.08
N GLY A 111 14.62 -4.39 -13.83
CA GLY A 111 15.07 -4.54 -15.21
C GLY A 111 13.96 -4.89 -16.21
N ARG A 112 12.68 -4.70 -15.86
CA ARG A 112 11.50 -4.99 -16.69
C ARG A 112 10.74 -3.70 -17.01
N LYS A 113 10.01 -3.70 -18.11
CA LYS A 113 9.11 -2.56 -18.46
C LYS A 113 7.94 -2.50 -17.49
N ILE A 114 7.93 -1.51 -16.61
CA ILE A 114 6.84 -1.31 -15.65
C ILE A 114 5.67 -0.63 -16.35
N VAL A 115 4.53 -1.32 -16.41
CA VAL A 115 3.30 -0.85 -17.07
C VAL A 115 2.18 -0.49 -16.09
N ARG A 116 2.31 -0.94 -14.83
CA ARG A 116 1.44 -0.53 -13.72
C ARG A 116 2.27 -0.32 -12.47
N ARG A 117 1.91 0.72 -11.71
CA ARG A 117 2.47 0.97 -10.37
C ARG A 117 1.34 1.10 -9.37
N GLY A 118 1.38 0.27 -8.34
CA GLY A 118 0.42 0.30 -7.26
C GLY A 118 1.07 0.41 -5.89
N LEU A 119 0.29 0.90 -4.95
CA LEU A 119 0.60 0.90 -3.54
C LEU A 119 -0.49 0.11 -2.80
N LEU A 120 -0.09 -0.79 -1.92
CA LEU A 120 -0.98 -1.57 -1.06
C LEU A 120 -0.59 -1.32 0.41
N GLY A 121 -1.58 -1.13 1.24
CA GLY A 121 -1.41 -1.05 2.69
C GLY A 121 -2.72 -1.19 3.44
N ASP A 122 -2.60 -1.58 4.70
CA ASP A 122 -3.67 -1.62 5.68
C ASP A 122 -3.49 -0.50 6.72
N SER A 123 -4.56 -0.03 7.32
CA SER A 123 -4.50 0.88 8.46
C SER A 123 -3.51 2.05 8.22
N LEU A 124 -2.48 2.16 9.06
CA LEU A 124 -1.44 3.18 8.93
C LEU A 124 -0.55 2.96 7.69
N ALA A 125 -0.40 1.72 7.21
CA ALA A 125 0.30 1.43 5.95
C ALA A 125 -0.50 1.92 4.73
N ALA A 126 -1.83 1.89 4.76
CA ALA A 126 -2.67 2.52 3.75
C ALA A 126 -2.54 4.05 3.79
N ASN A 127 -2.43 4.63 4.99
CA ASN A 127 -2.19 6.07 5.14
C ASN A 127 -0.87 6.51 4.51
N ILE A 128 0.24 5.82 4.81
CA ILE A 128 1.53 6.19 4.19
C ILE A 128 1.53 5.94 2.68
N SER A 129 0.86 4.90 2.19
CA SER A 129 0.67 4.65 0.76
C SER A 129 -0.01 5.83 0.06
N LEU A 130 -1.08 6.37 0.65
CA LEU A 130 -1.77 7.56 0.16
C LEU A 130 -0.83 8.78 0.13
N ASN A 131 -0.03 8.98 1.18
CA ASN A 131 0.91 10.11 1.27
C ASN A 131 2.08 9.98 0.26
N ILE A 132 2.60 8.77 0.03
CA ILE A 132 3.60 8.50 -1.02
C ILE A 132 3.02 8.83 -2.39
N ALA A 133 1.78 8.40 -2.67
CA ALA A 133 1.09 8.73 -3.92
C ALA A 133 0.91 10.24 -4.08
N GLY A 134 0.57 10.95 -3.01
CA GLY A 134 0.41 12.40 -3.00
C GLY A 134 1.69 13.18 -3.32
N MET A 135 2.88 12.63 -3.01
CA MET A 135 4.17 13.26 -3.36
C MET A 135 4.45 13.26 -4.86
N SER A 136 3.99 12.23 -5.59
CA SER A 136 4.23 12.07 -7.03
C SER A 136 3.00 11.48 -7.71
N PRO A 137 1.90 12.25 -7.84
CA PRO A 137 0.59 11.72 -8.28
C PRO A 137 0.60 11.05 -9.65
N GLU A 138 1.44 11.51 -10.57
CA GLU A 138 1.53 10.96 -11.94
C GLU A 138 2.27 9.62 -11.99
N THR A 139 3.02 9.26 -10.94
CA THR A 139 3.78 7.99 -10.89
C THR A 139 2.86 6.79 -10.72
N TRP A 140 1.76 6.97 -10.01
CA TRP A 140 0.92 5.88 -9.55
C TRP A 140 -0.32 5.68 -10.41
N THR A 141 -0.59 4.43 -10.71
CA THR A 141 -1.82 4.02 -11.41
C THR A 141 -2.89 3.52 -10.45
N HIS A 142 -2.48 2.81 -9.40
CA HIS A 142 -3.39 2.15 -8.46
C HIS A 142 -3.05 2.42 -6.99
N LEU A 143 -4.09 2.58 -6.17
CA LEU A 143 -3.99 2.57 -4.71
C LEU A 143 -4.93 1.51 -4.14
N LEU A 144 -4.42 0.63 -3.30
CA LEU A 144 -5.16 -0.43 -2.62
C LEU A 144 -5.12 -0.12 -1.13
N LEU A 145 -6.22 0.44 -0.62
CA LEU A 145 -6.32 1.01 0.72
C LEU A 145 -7.27 0.17 1.57
N GLN A 146 -6.72 -0.67 2.43
CA GLN A 146 -7.50 -1.47 3.37
C GLN A 146 -7.60 -0.73 4.71
N SER A 147 -8.78 -0.26 5.09
CA SER A 147 -9.06 0.42 6.36
C SER A 147 -8.08 1.56 6.68
N ALA A 148 -7.86 2.48 5.75
CA ALA A 148 -6.84 3.51 5.87
C ALA A 148 -7.01 4.36 7.13
N ALA A 149 -6.00 4.35 8.02
CA ALA A 149 -5.99 5.17 9.23
C ALA A 149 -5.56 6.62 8.91
N VAL A 150 -6.37 7.30 8.12
CA VAL A 150 -6.12 8.69 7.70
C VAL A 150 -6.60 9.69 8.74
N SER A 151 -5.91 10.80 8.81
CA SER A 151 -6.29 11.97 9.62
C SER A 151 -6.84 13.10 8.74
N GLU A 152 -7.33 14.16 9.36
CA GLU A 152 -7.74 15.39 8.65
C GLU A 152 -6.62 15.94 7.75
N LYS A 153 -5.36 15.88 8.22
CA LYS A 153 -4.20 16.36 7.44
C LYS A 153 -3.94 15.55 6.18
N ASP A 154 -4.23 14.25 6.21
CA ASP A 154 -4.07 13.41 5.02
C ASP A 154 -5.17 13.71 4.00
N ILE A 155 -6.40 14.02 4.46
CA ILE A 155 -7.50 14.47 3.61
C ILE A 155 -7.21 15.87 3.04
N GLU A 156 -6.69 16.80 3.87
CA GLU A 156 -6.24 18.12 3.42
C GLU A 156 -5.13 18.02 2.35
N MET A 157 -4.20 17.07 2.51
CA MET A 157 -3.17 16.81 1.49
C MET A 157 -3.81 16.41 0.16
N VAL A 158 -4.79 15.48 0.18
CA VAL A 158 -5.52 15.10 -1.04
C VAL A 158 -6.30 16.28 -1.61
N GLU A 159 -6.89 17.13 -0.76
CA GLU A 159 -7.61 18.34 -1.20
C GLU A 159 -6.70 19.32 -1.96
N GLN A 160 -5.42 19.40 -1.64
CA GLN A 160 -4.46 20.25 -2.32
C GLN A 160 -4.01 19.73 -3.69
N LEU A 161 -4.22 18.43 -3.98
CA LEU A 161 -3.92 17.86 -5.30
C LEU A 161 -4.83 18.51 -6.36
N LYS A 162 -4.29 18.73 -7.56
CA LYS A 162 -5.07 19.33 -8.65
C LYS A 162 -6.10 18.33 -9.19
N HIS A 163 -5.63 17.26 -9.76
CA HIS A 163 -6.42 16.18 -10.33
C HIS A 163 -5.58 14.89 -10.28
N VAL A 164 -6.21 13.77 -10.03
CA VAL A 164 -5.54 12.47 -10.01
C VAL A 164 -6.24 11.50 -10.98
N GLN A 165 -5.48 10.62 -11.58
CA GLN A 165 -5.99 9.56 -12.46
C GLN A 165 -5.87 8.17 -11.82
N TRP A 166 -5.93 8.14 -10.49
CA TRP A 166 -5.78 6.89 -9.75
C TRP A 166 -6.99 5.99 -9.89
N LEU A 167 -6.70 4.71 -10.01
CA LEU A 167 -7.65 3.63 -9.78
C LEU A 167 -7.51 3.24 -8.31
N VAL A 168 -8.56 3.38 -7.54
CA VAL A 168 -8.50 3.18 -6.10
C VAL A 168 -9.42 2.03 -5.71
N TYR A 169 -8.86 1.05 -5.03
CA TYR A 169 -9.60 0.07 -4.25
C TYR A 169 -9.58 0.50 -2.79
N GLN A 170 -10.74 0.75 -2.23
CA GLN A 170 -10.86 1.22 -0.85
C GLN A 170 -11.90 0.37 -0.11
N THR A 171 -11.49 -0.30 0.95
CA THR A 171 -12.36 -1.09 1.80
C THR A 171 -12.22 -0.69 3.26
N VAL A 172 -13.31 -0.78 4.03
CA VAL A 172 -13.33 -0.44 5.46
C VAL A 172 -14.38 -1.25 6.19
N GLY A 173 -14.14 -1.57 7.46
CA GLY A 173 -15.09 -2.25 8.33
C GLY A 173 -16.09 -1.27 8.95
N LYS A 174 -17.38 -1.65 9.03
CA LYS A 174 -18.45 -0.82 9.60
C LYS A 174 -18.31 -0.58 11.11
N TYR A 175 -17.54 -1.41 11.80
CA TYR A 175 -17.31 -1.29 13.25
C TYR A 175 -15.98 -0.59 13.59
N GLU A 176 -15.31 0.02 12.60
CA GLU A 176 -13.96 0.57 12.80
C GLU A 176 -13.94 1.96 13.44
N ASP A 177 -15.08 2.64 13.57
CA ASP A 177 -15.19 3.86 14.37
C ASP A 177 -15.09 3.58 15.89
N GLU A 178 -15.22 2.31 16.29
CA GLU A 178 -15.02 1.89 17.69
C GLU A 178 -13.54 1.60 18.01
N TYR A 179 -12.65 1.63 17.00
CA TYR A 179 -11.24 1.29 17.17
C TYR A 179 -10.47 2.39 17.89
N VAL A 180 -9.85 2.00 19.01
CA VAL A 180 -8.93 2.84 19.78
C VAL A 180 -7.50 2.38 19.55
N SER A 181 -6.65 3.30 19.14
CA SER A 181 -5.22 3.03 18.91
C SER A 181 -4.52 2.61 20.21
N LEU A 182 -3.93 1.42 20.21
CA LEU A 182 -3.14 0.93 21.35
C LEU A 182 -1.88 1.76 21.61
N LEU A 183 -1.41 2.50 20.62
CA LEU A 183 -0.20 3.31 20.72
C LEU A 183 -0.46 4.70 21.28
N THR A 184 -1.56 5.34 20.85
CA THR A 184 -1.87 6.73 21.22
C THR A 184 -3.03 6.84 22.20
N ASN A 185 -3.78 5.76 22.41
CA ASN A 185 -5.03 5.72 23.17
C ASN A 185 -6.10 6.71 22.66
N GLU A 186 -6.05 7.01 21.35
CA GLU A 186 -7.01 7.88 20.66
C GLU A 186 -7.97 7.02 19.85
N ASN A 187 -9.24 7.42 19.76
CA ASN A 187 -10.18 6.87 18.80
C ASN A 187 -9.86 7.44 17.41
N LEU A 188 -9.68 6.58 16.43
CA LEU A 188 -9.26 7.00 15.10
C LEU A 188 -10.42 7.29 14.13
N TYR A 189 -11.67 6.93 14.49
CA TYR A 189 -12.87 7.13 13.65
C TYR A 189 -12.66 6.66 12.20
N ILE A 190 -12.11 5.45 12.03
CA ILE A 190 -11.58 4.97 10.76
C ILE A 190 -12.67 4.90 9.68
N LEU A 191 -13.86 4.39 9.99
CA LEU A 191 -14.97 4.36 9.03
C LEU A 191 -15.35 5.77 8.57
N THR A 192 -15.57 6.68 9.51
CA THR A 192 -15.91 8.08 9.22
C THR A 192 -14.85 8.74 8.34
N ARG A 193 -13.57 8.59 8.69
CA ARG A 193 -12.46 9.15 7.91
C ARG A 193 -12.31 8.52 6.51
N ASN A 194 -12.60 7.24 6.37
CA ASN A 194 -12.57 6.59 5.05
C ASN A 194 -13.70 7.06 4.13
N ARG A 195 -14.88 7.41 4.68
CA ARG A 195 -15.95 8.04 3.92
C ARG A 195 -15.56 9.44 3.43
N GLU A 196 -14.98 10.26 4.31
CA GLU A 196 -14.47 11.59 3.96
C GLU A 196 -13.36 11.50 2.89
N LEU A 197 -12.42 10.55 3.04
CA LEU A 197 -11.37 10.29 2.05
C LEU A 197 -11.96 9.88 0.70
N HIS A 198 -12.95 8.98 0.70
CA HIS A 198 -13.63 8.54 -0.51
C HIS A 198 -14.24 9.72 -1.28
N GLU A 199 -15.03 10.57 -0.59
CA GLU A 199 -15.63 11.74 -1.20
C GLU A 199 -14.58 12.70 -1.79
N MET A 200 -13.46 12.90 -1.06
CA MET A 200 -12.38 13.76 -1.52
C MET A 200 -11.67 13.19 -2.74
N LEU A 201 -11.35 11.89 -2.77
CA LEU A 201 -10.71 11.23 -3.91
C LEU A 201 -11.60 11.27 -5.16
N VAL A 202 -12.92 11.05 -5.02
CA VAL A 202 -13.88 11.20 -6.11
C VAL A 202 -13.87 12.64 -6.65
N LYS A 203 -13.92 13.64 -5.76
CA LYS A 203 -13.85 15.06 -6.12
C LYS A 203 -12.56 15.40 -6.88
N LYS A 204 -11.45 14.70 -6.61
CA LYS A 204 -10.16 14.87 -7.28
C LYS A 204 -10.01 14.08 -8.57
N GLY A 205 -11.00 13.28 -8.95
CA GLY A 205 -11.05 12.58 -10.24
C GLY A 205 -10.60 11.12 -10.19
N ALA A 206 -10.34 10.57 -9.01
CA ALA A 206 -10.04 9.15 -8.87
C ALA A 206 -11.25 8.28 -9.27
N ARG A 207 -10.97 7.13 -9.90
CA ARG A 207 -11.99 6.09 -10.14
C ARG A 207 -11.89 5.07 -9.02
N ILE A 208 -12.95 4.91 -8.22
CA ILE A 208 -12.89 4.17 -6.96
C ILE A 208 -13.89 3.03 -6.92
N VAL A 209 -13.42 1.85 -6.50
CA VAL A 209 -14.24 0.78 -5.96
C VAL A 209 -14.19 0.90 -4.45
N TYR A 210 -15.30 1.31 -3.84
CA TYR A 210 -15.42 1.50 -2.39
C TYR A 210 -16.39 0.48 -1.79
N SER A 211 -16.02 -0.12 -0.67
CA SER A 211 -16.90 -1.04 0.04
C SER A 211 -16.78 -0.92 1.56
N GLU A 212 -17.93 -1.06 2.24
CA GLU A 212 -18.03 -1.15 3.69
C GLU A 212 -18.48 -2.56 4.08
N GLN A 213 -17.68 -3.27 4.89
CA GLN A 213 -17.93 -4.66 5.29
C GLN A 213 -18.37 -4.74 6.76
N GLU A 214 -19.12 -5.78 7.13
CA GLU A 214 -19.50 -6.07 8.53
C GLU A 214 -18.30 -6.59 9.33
N GLU A 215 -17.22 -5.80 9.38
CA GLU A 215 -15.92 -6.21 9.92
C GLU A 215 -15.36 -5.15 10.88
N LYS A 216 -14.35 -5.55 11.65
CA LYS A 216 -13.59 -4.74 12.59
C LYS A 216 -12.19 -4.47 12.04
N HIS A 217 -11.44 -3.57 12.71
CA HIS A 217 -10.07 -3.18 12.36
C HIS A 217 -9.06 -4.27 12.75
N GLU A 218 -8.95 -5.31 11.94
CA GLU A 218 -8.10 -6.47 12.24
C GLU A 218 -7.64 -7.23 10.99
N TRP A 219 -6.54 -7.96 11.11
CA TRP A 219 -5.91 -8.73 10.03
C TRP A 219 -6.82 -9.78 9.41
N ARG A 220 -7.75 -10.37 10.16
CA ARG A 220 -8.71 -11.32 9.61
C ARG A 220 -9.50 -10.70 8.44
N PHE A 221 -9.91 -9.45 8.60
CA PHE A 221 -10.62 -8.71 7.56
C PHE A 221 -9.72 -8.45 6.34
N TRP A 222 -8.55 -7.84 6.55
CA TRP A 222 -7.65 -7.48 5.45
C TRP A 222 -7.14 -8.69 4.67
N LYS A 223 -6.86 -9.80 5.36
CA LYS A 223 -6.52 -11.08 4.73
C LYS A 223 -7.67 -11.61 3.85
N SER A 224 -8.90 -11.60 4.35
CA SER A 224 -10.07 -12.10 3.58
C SER A 224 -10.37 -11.23 2.37
N ASP A 225 -10.04 -9.94 2.41
CA ASP A 225 -10.24 -8.96 1.34
C ASP A 225 -9.07 -8.88 0.35
N LEU A 226 -7.89 -9.38 0.71
CA LEU A 226 -6.67 -9.23 -0.06
C LEU A 226 -6.79 -9.71 -1.50
N MET A 227 -7.49 -10.83 -1.72
CA MET A 227 -7.70 -11.36 -3.08
C MET A 227 -8.45 -10.36 -3.95
N ASN A 228 -9.51 -9.72 -3.44
CA ASN A 228 -10.28 -8.70 -4.16
C ASN A 228 -9.41 -7.50 -4.52
N ALA A 229 -8.57 -7.04 -3.60
CA ALA A 229 -7.62 -5.96 -3.84
C ALA A 229 -6.61 -6.30 -4.95
N LEU A 230 -6.05 -7.52 -4.93
CA LEU A 230 -5.10 -7.97 -5.96
C LEU A 230 -5.77 -8.17 -7.33
N GLU A 231 -6.97 -8.72 -7.37
CA GLU A 231 -7.76 -8.83 -8.61
C GLU A 231 -8.09 -7.46 -9.19
N PHE A 232 -8.46 -6.50 -8.35
CA PHE A 232 -8.65 -5.12 -8.79
C PHE A 232 -7.37 -4.56 -9.44
N PHE A 233 -6.21 -4.74 -8.82
CA PHE A 233 -4.93 -4.29 -9.39
C PHE A 233 -4.62 -4.94 -10.73
N LEU A 234 -4.96 -6.22 -10.90
CA LEU A 234 -4.67 -6.97 -12.12
C LEU A 234 -5.61 -6.61 -13.29
N PHE A 235 -6.89 -6.39 -13.01
CA PHE A 235 -7.91 -6.36 -14.08
C PHE A 235 -8.50 -4.98 -14.36
N THR A 236 -8.26 -3.98 -13.48
CA THR A 236 -8.75 -2.61 -13.70
C THR A 236 -7.76 -1.79 -14.55
N SER A 237 -8.26 -1.00 -15.49
CA SER A 237 -7.45 -0.17 -16.41
C SER A 237 -8.14 1.16 -16.71
#